data_92ba0c54d68bb036ce5484cfa0470795
#
_entry.id   92ba0c54d68bb036ce5484cfa0470795
#
_cell.length_a   1.000
_cell.length_b   1.000
_cell.length_c   1.000
_cell.angle_alpha   90.00
_cell.angle_beta   90.00
_cell.angle_gamma   90.00
#
_symmetry.space_group_name_H-M   'P 1'
#
loop_
_entity.id
_entity.type
_entity.pdbx_description
1 polymer ?
#
loop_
_entity_poly.entity_id
_entity_poly.type
_entity_poly.pdbx_seq_one_letter_code
_entity_poly.pdbx_strand_id
1 'polypeptide(L)'
;MVEELKILDEVTIFDTNAHYVIPRYQRAYAWEDKEIVQLIDDINDIGSSENYYIGSLVVSKVQDKTETYEVVDGQQRLTTLFLLLQYLVSEGILKGKVGQTLSFDCRSKSKYTLSNIQQILTDKKLPADYEENIDQSILNGIKAIRQKFTSDKGLNQNEFVSRLQHVILYRIEVPEHTDLNRYFEIMNTRGEQLEQHDILKARLMRFLNNRKEQELFSRIWNTCSDMTGYVQMHFSPLDRQNIFGGEWNHYPADNWRDYLCCLGTTEETENDATINEIISPDFRVNNVDGTLEDDIHVRFESIIDFPYFLLHALRVFVELYNVSLKKDLGELLDDKKLIEDFENLIKYGTINDEPINGNKEKFAKMFIIHLLQTRYLFDMFIIKREFTGEDKDGEWSLKELFTSGQGSKKKAYYSNTKLKYNNEWEKTYTPRNKECLMIQSALRVSYTSPKVMHWITELILWLFENDEKAQLTNEAEYIASRATKENFLDGEDYRLGVTTPHIVFNFLDYLLWKNNKNIYSDFEFEFRNSVEHWYPQNPSDDSFDSWGDKDTFGNLCIISRSVNSKFSNLSPESKMKSYDKMVKKGSLKLRIMGEIIQECSNEDWIKTQCKEHESKMIEILETACEILDTSI
;
A
#
# COMPACT_ATOMS: atom_id res chain seq x y z
N MET A 1 -30.43 6.22 21.42
CA MET A 1 -30.33 6.97 22.72
C MET A 1 -29.00 7.72 22.70
N VAL A 2 -28.93 8.92 23.26
CA VAL A 2 -27.64 9.66 23.34
C VAL A 2 -27.30 9.75 24.82
N GLU A 3 -26.13 9.33 25.20
CA GLU A 3 -25.62 9.29 26.55
C GLU A 3 -24.28 10.01 26.66
N GLU A 4 -24.15 10.90 27.64
CA GLU A 4 -22.89 11.56 27.94
C GLU A 4 -22.03 10.66 28.84
N LEU A 5 -20.85 10.31 28.40
CA LEU A 5 -19.90 9.49 29.15
C LEU A 5 -18.65 10.32 29.42
N LYS A 6 -18.20 10.29 30.66
CA LYS A 6 -16.89 10.83 31.04
C LYS A 6 -15.82 9.74 30.92
N ILE A 7 -14.60 10.15 30.67
CA ILE A 7 -13.47 9.20 30.61
C ILE A 7 -13.10 8.70 32.02
N LEU A 8 -13.20 9.57 33.03
CA LEU A 8 -12.94 9.26 34.44
C LEU A 8 -14.03 9.85 35.32
N ASP A 9 -15.02 9.04 35.72
CA ASP A 9 -16.02 9.39 36.73
C ASP A 9 -16.66 8.09 37.29
N GLU A 10 -17.75 8.18 38.06
CA GLU A 10 -18.48 7.03 38.61
C GLU A 10 -19.05 6.11 37.53
N VAL A 11 -19.43 6.66 36.36
CA VAL A 11 -19.81 5.90 35.16
C VAL A 11 -18.88 6.26 34.04
N THR A 12 -17.88 5.42 33.79
CA THR A 12 -16.90 5.65 32.75
C THR A 12 -17.23 4.86 31.48
N ILE A 13 -16.68 5.30 30.35
CA ILE A 13 -16.84 4.59 29.08
C ILE A 13 -16.36 3.13 29.15
N PHE A 14 -15.38 2.84 29.99
CA PHE A 14 -14.83 1.50 30.22
C PHE A 14 -15.23 0.91 31.57
N ASP A 15 -16.47 1.17 31.99
CA ASP A 15 -17.03 0.49 33.15
C ASP A 15 -17.05 -1.02 32.94
N THR A 16 -16.86 -1.78 34.00
CA THR A 16 -16.76 -3.24 34.00
C THR A 16 -17.97 -3.96 33.40
N ASN A 17 -19.09 -3.27 33.25
CA ASN A 17 -20.33 -3.83 32.73
C ASN A 17 -20.50 -3.58 31.20
N ALA A 18 -19.82 -2.60 30.62
CA ALA A 18 -19.97 -2.26 29.21
C ALA A 18 -18.90 -2.94 28.38
N HIS A 19 -19.29 -3.77 27.42
CA HIS A 19 -18.38 -4.43 26.47
C HIS A 19 -18.52 -3.84 25.08
N TYR A 20 -17.42 -3.36 24.52
CA TYR A 20 -17.35 -2.85 23.17
C TYR A 20 -16.67 -3.87 22.25
N VAL A 21 -17.34 -4.19 21.17
CA VAL A 21 -16.84 -5.12 20.15
C VAL A 21 -16.61 -4.35 18.85
N ILE A 22 -15.41 -4.37 18.35
CA ILE A 22 -15.09 -3.81 17.03
C ILE A 22 -15.47 -4.87 16.00
N PRO A 23 -16.52 -4.64 15.18
CA PRO A 23 -17.01 -5.63 14.25
C PRO A 23 -16.05 -5.83 13.06
N ARG A 24 -16.26 -6.92 12.35
CA ARG A 24 -15.38 -7.37 11.25
C ARG A 24 -15.32 -6.43 10.04
N TYR A 25 -16.33 -5.61 9.81
CA TYR A 25 -16.35 -4.63 8.73
C TYR A 25 -15.49 -3.40 9.01
N GLN A 26 -15.16 -3.13 10.27
CA GLN A 26 -14.25 -2.06 10.68
C GLN A 26 -12.79 -2.42 10.31
N ARG A 27 -11.97 -1.42 10.00
CA ARG A 27 -10.54 -1.61 9.77
C ARG A 27 -9.78 -2.00 11.05
N ALA A 28 -8.54 -2.43 10.92
CA ALA A 28 -7.65 -2.62 12.06
C ALA A 28 -7.36 -1.27 12.76
N TYR A 29 -6.77 -1.35 13.96
CA TYR A 29 -6.23 -0.16 14.59
C TYR A 29 -5.09 0.40 13.72
N ALA A 30 -5.16 1.69 13.36
CA ALA A 30 -4.29 2.29 12.37
C ALA A 30 -3.78 3.70 12.75
N TRP A 31 -4.10 4.20 13.95
CA TRP A 31 -3.52 5.47 14.41
C TRP A 31 -2.03 5.31 14.65
N GLU A 32 -1.28 6.27 14.12
CA GLU A 32 0.16 6.36 14.26
C GLU A 32 0.55 7.38 15.35
N ASP A 33 1.84 7.58 15.54
CA ASP A 33 2.39 8.47 16.57
C ASP A 33 1.77 9.88 16.52
N LYS A 34 1.51 10.40 15.31
CA LYS A 34 0.99 11.75 15.10
C LYS A 34 -0.40 11.95 15.70
N GLU A 35 -1.33 11.05 15.39
CA GLU A 35 -2.72 11.13 15.87
C GLU A 35 -2.78 10.88 17.39
N ILE A 36 -1.96 9.95 17.88
CA ILE A 36 -1.88 9.61 19.30
C ILE A 36 -1.31 10.78 20.12
N VAL A 37 -0.21 11.36 19.64
CA VAL A 37 0.43 12.52 20.29
C VAL A 37 -0.54 13.72 20.27
N GLN A 38 -1.20 13.97 19.14
CA GLN A 38 -2.20 15.05 19.06
C GLN A 38 -3.33 14.87 20.06
N LEU A 39 -3.87 13.65 20.21
CA LEU A 39 -4.91 13.37 21.21
C LEU A 39 -4.44 13.66 22.65
N ILE A 40 -3.20 13.26 22.97
CA ILE A 40 -2.61 13.53 24.31
C ILE A 40 -2.41 15.02 24.50
N ASP A 41 -1.93 15.73 23.48
CA ASP A 41 -1.72 17.18 23.55
C ASP A 41 -3.04 17.93 23.70
N ASP A 42 -4.06 17.57 22.94
CA ASP A 42 -5.42 18.14 23.04
C ASP A 42 -6.00 17.97 24.46
N ILE A 43 -5.80 16.81 25.09
CA ILE A 43 -6.20 16.58 26.47
C ILE A 43 -5.35 17.39 27.44
N ASN A 44 -4.05 17.50 27.17
CA ASN A 44 -3.15 18.25 28.02
C ASN A 44 -3.38 19.78 27.97
N ASP A 45 -3.96 20.28 26.90
CA ASP A 45 -4.24 21.70 26.70
C ASP A 45 -5.60 22.16 27.28
N ILE A 46 -6.40 21.22 27.84
CA ILE A 46 -7.71 21.56 28.46
C ILE A 46 -7.48 22.50 29.66
N GLY A 47 -8.23 23.59 29.71
CA GLY A 47 -8.27 24.48 30.85
C GLY A 47 -8.82 23.78 32.10
N SER A 48 -8.33 24.18 33.29
CA SER A 48 -8.63 23.51 34.58
C SER A 48 -10.11 23.50 35.01
N SER A 49 -11.00 24.11 34.26
CA SER A 49 -12.46 24.17 34.57
C SER A 49 -13.34 23.99 33.31
N GLU A 50 -12.77 23.64 32.18
CA GLU A 50 -13.49 23.50 30.90
C GLU A 50 -13.70 22.02 30.55
N ASN A 51 -14.94 21.68 30.19
CA ASN A 51 -15.21 20.36 29.63
C ASN A 51 -14.77 20.31 28.17
N TYR A 52 -14.06 19.24 27.79
CA TYR A 52 -13.58 19.01 26.45
C TYR A 52 -14.35 17.86 25.80
N TYR A 53 -15.02 18.16 24.71
CA TYR A 53 -15.73 17.18 23.92
C TYR A 53 -14.81 16.51 22.92
N ILE A 54 -14.52 15.21 23.14
CA ILE A 54 -13.59 14.44 22.32
C ILE A 54 -14.25 13.80 21.07
N GLY A 55 -15.58 13.90 20.96
CA GLY A 55 -16.34 13.38 19.83
C GLY A 55 -17.43 12.38 20.25
N SER A 56 -18.07 11.77 19.25
CA SER A 56 -19.11 10.76 19.47
C SER A 56 -18.58 9.35 19.21
N LEU A 57 -19.14 8.40 19.94
CA LEU A 57 -19.00 6.97 19.74
C LEU A 57 -20.37 6.43 19.34
N VAL A 58 -20.50 5.99 18.11
CA VAL A 58 -21.76 5.40 17.62
C VAL A 58 -21.70 3.89 17.83
N VAL A 59 -22.71 3.35 18.49
CA VAL A 59 -22.77 1.94 18.86
C VAL A 59 -24.14 1.33 18.52
N SER A 60 -24.14 0.03 18.29
CA SER A 60 -25.36 -0.79 18.19
C SER A 60 -25.37 -1.82 19.31
N LYS A 61 -26.47 -1.94 20.04
CA LYS A 61 -26.59 -2.93 21.10
C LYS A 61 -26.72 -4.33 20.53
N VAL A 62 -25.94 -5.27 21.05
CA VAL A 62 -26.00 -6.68 20.62
C VAL A 62 -27.21 -7.33 21.30
N GLN A 63 -28.11 -7.92 20.49
CA GLN A 63 -29.28 -8.64 21.04
C GLN A 63 -28.82 -9.82 21.90
N ASP A 64 -29.58 -10.10 22.94
CA ASP A 64 -29.35 -11.19 23.91
C ASP A 64 -28.09 -11.09 24.79
N LYS A 65 -27.32 -9.99 24.69
CA LYS A 65 -26.21 -9.71 25.62
C LYS A 65 -26.44 -8.42 26.39
N THR A 66 -26.34 -8.48 27.70
CA THR A 66 -26.43 -7.30 28.55
C THR A 66 -25.20 -6.43 28.37
N GLU A 67 -25.39 -5.12 28.12
CA GLU A 67 -24.36 -4.09 28.02
C GLU A 67 -23.22 -4.40 27.02
N THR A 68 -23.52 -5.14 25.94
CA THR A 68 -22.57 -5.40 24.84
C THR A 68 -22.94 -4.56 23.62
N TYR A 69 -21.98 -3.82 23.09
CA TYR A 69 -22.15 -2.85 22.03
C TYR A 69 -21.19 -3.12 20.87
N GLU A 70 -21.69 -3.23 19.65
CA GLU A 70 -20.88 -3.17 18.44
C GLU A 70 -20.56 -1.71 18.11
N VAL A 71 -19.29 -1.41 17.88
CA VAL A 71 -18.84 -0.06 17.55
C VAL A 71 -19.06 0.21 16.06
N VAL A 72 -19.93 1.17 15.75
CA VAL A 72 -20.25 1.59 14.38
C VAL A 72 -19.33 2.71 13.91
N ASP A 73 -19.01 3.67 14.79
CA ASP A 73 -18.07 4.75 14.51
C ASP A 73 -17.31 5.16 15.76
N GLY A 74 -16.08 5.71 15.59
CA GLY A 74 -15.21 6.16 16.69
C GLY A 74 -14.24 5.10 17.20
N GLN A 75 -14.05 3.96 16.51
CA GLN A 75 -13.25 2.82 16.96
C GLN A 75 -11.76 3.15 17.20
N GLN A 76 -11.14 3.98 16.36
CA GLN A 76 -9.71 4.35 16.50
C GLN A 76 -9.50 5.13 17.80
N ARG A 77 -10.33 6.14 18.03
CA ARG A 77 -10.30 6.97 19.24
C ARG A 77 -10.59 6.14 20.50
N LEU A 78 -11.61 5.28 20.43
CA LEU A 78 -11.96 4.38 21.52
C LEU A 78 -10.78 3.45 21.89
N THR A 79 -10.13 2.87 20.88
CA THR A 79 -8.96 2.00 21.08
C THR A 79 -7.80 2.77 21.70
N THR A 80 -7.50 3.97 21.22
CA THR A 80 -6.41 4.80 21.77
C THR A 80 -6.68 5.22 23.21
N LEU A 81 -7.91 5.62 23.53
CA LEU A 81 -8.30 5.93 24.91
C LEU A 81 -8.17 4.71 25.83
N PHE A 82 -8.57 3.53 25.35
CA PHE A 82 -8.38 2.29 26.10
C PHE A 82 -6.89 2.03 26.39
N LEU A 83 -6.02 2.12 25.37
CA LEU A 83 -4.57 1.93 25.53
C LEU A 83 -3.97 2.95 26.49
N LEU A 84 -4.36 4.22 26.38
CA LEU A 84 -3.92 5.30 27.25
C LEU A 84 -4.28 5.05 28.71
N LEU A 85 -5.52 4.70 28.99
CA LEU A 85 -5.96 4.42 30.37
C LEU A 85 -5.27 3.18 30.95
N GLN A 86 -5.10 2.12 30.15
CA GLN A 86 -4.37 0.92 30.56
C GLN A 86 -2.90 1.25 30.89
N TYR A 87 -2.26 2.12 30.09
CA TYR A 87 -0.91 2.61 30.35
C TYR A 87 -0.84 3.41 31.64
N LEU A 88 -1.73 4.39 31.86
CA LEU A 88 -1.75 5.22 33.07
C LEU A 88 -1.94 4.39 34.34
N VAL A 89 -2.74 3.33 34.27
CA VAL A 89 -2.92 2.38 35.39
C VAL A 89 -1.64 1.56 35.62
N SER A 90 -1.00 1.06 34.54
CA SER A 90 0.21 0.24 34.66
C SER A 90 1.40 0.99 35.27
N GLU A 91 1.52 2.29 34.98
CA GLU A 91 2.57 3.17 35.52
C GLU A 91 2.19 3.72 36.91
N GLY A 92 1.02 3.38 37.45
CA GLY A 92 0.55 3.86 38.76
C GLY A 92 0.17 5.35 38.80
N ILE A 93 0.04 5.97 37.62
CA ILE A 93 -0.37 7.38 37.46
C ILE A 93 -1.87 7.52 37.77
N LEU A 94 -2.66 6.55 37.27
CA LEU A 94 -4.10 6.47 37.54
C LEU A 94 -4.39 5.37 38.58
N LYS A 95 -5.12 5.72 39.62
CA LYS A 95 -5.59 4.76 40.64
C LYS A 95 -6.90 4.10 40.18
N GLY A 96 -6.95 2.78 40.18
CA GLY A 96 -8.14 2.02 39.81
C GLY A 96 -7.84 0.88 38.85
N LYS A 97 -8.88 0.24 38.36
CA LYS A 97 -8.79 -0.79 37.31
C LYS A 97 -9.63 -0.35 36.12
N VAL A 98 -9.08 -0.38 34.96
CA VAL A 98 -9.80 -0.28 33.71
C VAL A 98 -10.18 -1.71 33.29
N GLY A 99 -11.47 -1.98 33.12
CA GLY A 99 -11.95 -3.30 32.72
C GLY A 99 -11.41 -3.71 31.33
N GLN A 100 -11.33 -5.00 31.06
CA GLN A 100 -11.06 -5.51 29.71
C GLN A 100 -12.36 -5.51 28.89
N THR A 101 -12.80 -4.32 28.52
CA THR A 101 -14.12 -4.11 27.94
C THR A 101 -14.09 -3.85 26.45
N LEU A 102 -12.92 -3.93 25.80
CA LEU A 102 -12.74 -3.74 24.37
C LEU A 102 -12.18 -5.00 23.72
N SER A 103 -12.82 -5.45 22.63
CA SER A 103 -12.37 -6.59 21.85
C SER A 103 -12.64 -6.41 20.36
N PHE A 104 -11.95 -7.20 19.51
CA PHE A 104 -12.21 -7.29 18.08
C PHE A 104 -12.90 -8.61 17.74
N ASP A 105 -13.94 -8.58 16.91
CA ASP A 105 -14.73 -9.78 16.57
C ASP A 105 -13.93 -10.80 15.73
N CYS A 106 -13.11 -10.37 14.77
CA CYS A 106 -12.49 -11.26 13.80
C CYS A 106 -10.95 -11.17 13.70
N ARG A 107 -10.29 -10.38 14.57
CA ARG A 107 -8.83 -10.20 14.53
C ARG A 107 -8.19 -10.87 15.74
N SER A 108 -7.70 -12.10 15.53
CA SER A 108 -7.07 -12.89 16.60
C SER A 108 -5.90 -12.17 17.25
N LYS A 109 -5.01 -11.54 16.47
CA LYS A 109 -3.85 -10.79 16.98
C LYS A 109 -4.26 -9.57 17.82
N SER A 110 -5.21 -8.77 17.33
CA SER A 110 -5.71 -7.61 18.08
C SER A 110 -6.42 -8.05 19.36
N LYS A 111 -7.24 -9.10 19.30
CA LYS A 111 -7.93 -9.69 20.48
C LYS A 111 -6.91 -10.21 21.50
N TYR A 112 -5.90 -10.96 21.03
CA TYR A 112 -4.82 -11.46 21.87
C TYR A 112 -4.06 -10.32 22.56
N THR A 113 -3.66 -9.30 21.81
CA THR A 113 -2.90 -8.15 22.31
C THR A 113 -3.68 -7.40 23.37
N LEU A 114 -4.96 -7.09 23.12
CA LEU A 114 -5.80 -6.41 24.11
C LEU A 114 -6.06 -7.27 25.35
N SER A 115 -6.25 -8.58 25.19
CA SER A 115 -6.45 -9.49 26.34
C SER A 115 -5.22 -9.58 27.25
N ASN A 116 -4.02 -9.40 26.70
CA ASN A 116 -2.74 -9.46 27.43
C ASN A 116 -2.14 -8.07 27.72
N ILE A 117 -2.90 -7.00 27.50
CA ILE A 117 -2.41 -5.61 27.54
C ILE A 117 -1.66 -5.27 28.84
N GLN A 118 -2.14 -5.71 29.98
CA GLN A 118 -1.52 -5.44 31.29
C GLN A 118 -0.18 -6.18 31.46
N GLN A 119 -0.03 -7.35 30.88
CA GLN A 119 1.24 -8.08 30.89
C GLN A 119 2.26 -7.38 29.98
N ILE A 120 1.81 -6.93 28.81
CA ILE A 120 2.62 -6.19 27.83
C ILE A 120 3.13 -4.87 28.43
N LEU A 121 2.27 -4.14 29.13
CA LEU A 121 2.61 -2.85 29.73
C LEU A 121 3.57 -2.97 30.91
N THR A 122 3.49 -4.05 31.68
CA THR A 122 4.27 -4.23 32.92
C THR A 122 5.55 -5.03 32.71
N ASP A 123 5.92 -5.37 31.48
CA ASP A 123 7.08 -6.18 31.09
C ASP A 123 7.20 -7.50 31.92
N LYS A 124 6.09 -8.01 32.40
CA LYS A 124 6.05 -9.32 33.06
C LYS A 124 6.25 -10.40 32.01
N LYS A 125 6.77 -11.56 32.46
CA LYS A 125 7.06 -12.74 31.62
C LYS A 125 5.94 -12.95 30.60
N LEU A 126 6.22 -12.56 29.37
CA LEU A 126 5.29 -12.69 28.25
C LEU A 126 5.11 -14.15 27.88
N PRO A 127 3.94 -14.60 27.39
CA PRO A 127 3.74 -15.93 26.87
C PRO A 127 4.78 -16.27 25.78
N ALA A 128 5.10 -17.56 25.61
CA ALA A 128 6.09 -18.00 24.64
C ALA A 128 5.72 -17.70 23.18
N ASP A 129 4.42 -17.56 22.92
CA ASP A 129 3.82 -17.25 21.62
C ASP A 129 3.53 -15.74 21.40
N TYR A 130 4.08 -14.90 22.28
CA TYR A 130 3.82 -13.46 22.28
C TYR A 130 4.19 -12.79 20.96
N GLU A 131 5.38 -13.05 20.43
CA GLU A 131 5.88 -12.38 19.23
C GLU A 131 5.06 -12.70 17.97
N GLU A 132 4.48 -13.89 17.90
CA GLU A 132 3.68 -14.32 16.75
C GLU A 132 2.25 -13.79 16.75
N ASN A 133 1.68 -13.65 17.94
CA ASN A 133 0.27 -13.35 18.13
C ASN A 133 0.00 -11.87 18.45
N ILE A 134 1.05 -11.04 18.51
CA ILE A 134 0.88 -9.63 18.80
C ILE A 134 0.41 -8.83 17.57
N ASP A 135 -0.48 -7.87 17.83
CA ASP A 135 -0.83 -6.83 16.86
C ASP A 135 0.18 -5.69 16.93
N GLN A 136 0.97 -5.54 15.88
CA GLN A 136 2.07 -4.58 15.82
C GLN A 136 1.56 -3.12 15.86
N SER A 137 0.40 -2.85 15.27
CA SER A 137 -0.18 -1.50 15.27
C SER A 137 -0.58 -1.07 16.69
N ILE A 138 -1.20 -1.98 17.46
CA ILE A 138 -1.54 -1.74 18.87
C ILE A 138 -0.26 -1.57 19.70
N LEU A 139 0.76 -2.40 19.47
CA LEU A 139 2.04 -2.29 20.16
C LEU A 139 2.75 -0.95 19.86
N ASN A 140 2.73 -0.51 18.61
CA ASN A 140 3.27 0.80 18.22
C ASN A 140 2.51 1.93 18.90
N GLY A 141 1.17 1.85 18.97
CA GLY A 141 0.37 2.80 19.73
C GLY A 141 0.75 2.89 21.22
N ILE A 142 1.02 1.74 21.86
CA ILE A 142 1.53 1.70 23.24
C ILE A 142 2.91 2.37 23.36
N LYS A 143 3.80 2.10 22.40
CA LYS A 143 5.14 2.73 22.35
C LYS A 143 5.04 4.25 22.21
N ALA A 144 4.17 4.75 21.33
CA ALA A 144 3.94 6.18 21.13
C ALA A 144 3.45 6.85 22.40
N ILE A 145 2.46 6.26 23.10
CA ILE A 145 1.97 6.74 24.39
C ILE A 145 3.12 6.79 25.41
N ARG A 146 3.86 5.68 25.58
CA ARG A 146 4.98 5.59 26.52
C ARG A 146 6.05 6.64 26.21
N GLN A 147 6.41 6.80 24.94
CA GLN A 147 7.41 7.78 24.51
C GLN A 147 6.96 9.21 24.83
N LYS A 148 5.70 9.56 24.56
CA LYS A 148 5.15 10.88 24.87
C LYS A 148 5.26 11.20 26.36
N PHE A 149 4.85 10.29 27.25
CA PHE A 149 4.89 10.49 28.69
C PHE A 149 6.30 10.47 29.29
N THR A 150 7.26 9.82 28.63
CA THR A 150 8.66 9.76 29.13
C THR A 150 9.55 10.86 28.58
N SER A 151 9.32 11.32 27.35
CA SER A 151 10.17 12.31 26.67
C SER A 151 9.71 13.75 26.87
N ASP A 152 8.41 13.99 27.07
CA ASP A 152 7.84 15.32 27.21
C ASP A 152 7.94 15.83 28.65
N LYS A 153 8.93 16.66 28.90
CA LYS A 153 9.16 17.29 30.22
C LYS A 153 8.08 18.32 30.61
N GLY A 154 7.26 18.76 29.66
CA GLY A 154 6.17 19.69 29.89
C GLY A 154 4.90 19.02 30.36
N LEU A 155 4.77 17.70 30.22
CA LEU A 155 3.58 16.95 30.56
C LEU A 155 3.58 16.54 32.05
N ASN A 156 2.79 17.27 32.87
CA ASN A 156 2.60 16.93 34.27
C ASN A 156 1.55 15.83 34.42
N GLN A 157 1.96 14.63 34.81
CA GLN A 157 1.12 13.45 34.89
C GLN A 157 -0.10 13.63 35.82
N ASN A 158 0.05 14.31 36.94
CA ASN A 158 -1.05 14.56 37.89
C ASN A 158 -2.07 15.54 37.33
N GLU A 159 -1.62 16.59 36.65
CA GLU A 159 -2.49 17.55 36.00
C GLU A 159 -3.21 16.90 34.80
N PHE A 160 -2.54 16.04 34.05
CA PHE A 160 -3.11 15.30 32.94
C PHE A 160 -4.29 14.42 33.39
N VAL A 161 -4.13 13.68 34.49
CA VAL A 161 -5.22 12.89 35.08
C VAL A 161 -6.40 13.78 35.54
N SER A 162 -6.11 14.96 36.11
CA SER A 162 -7.16 15.91 36.45
C SER A 162 -7.93 16.41 35.23
N ARG A 163 -7.22 16.67 34.12
CA ARG A 163 -7.80 17.10 32.83
C ARG A 163 -8.63 15.99 32.19
N LEU A 164 -8.23 14.71 32.31
CA LEU A 164 -9.03 13.57 31.85
C LEU A 164 -10.43 13.51 32.47
N GLN A 165 -10.63 14.04 33.67
CA GLN A 165 -11.97 14.11 34.31
C GLN A 165 -12.92 15.08 33.60
N HIS A 166 -12.37 16.02 32.81
CA HIS A 166 -13.13 16.98 32.02
C HIS A 166 -13.35 16.54 30.57
N VAL A 167 -12.84 15.37 30.17
CA VAL A 167 -13.05 14.83 28.84
C VAL A 167 -14.39 14.12 28.76
N ILE A 168 -15.21 14.54 27.80
CA ILE A 168 -16.55 14.02 27.52
C ILE A 168 -16.60 13.35 26.17
N LEU A 169 -17.29 12.20 26.13
CA LEU A 169 -17.59 11.47 24.90
C LEU A 169 -19.10 11.18 24.88
N TYR A 170 -19.75 11.43 23.74
CA TYR A 170 -21.15 11.06 23.59
C TYR A 170 -21.29 9.68 22.98
N ARG A 171 -21.89 8.74 23.72
CA ARG A 171 -22.29 7.43 23.17
C ARG A 171 -23.67 7.57 22.54
N ILE A 172 -23.75 7.29 21.25
CA ILE A 172 -24.99 7.34 20.47
C ILE A 172 -25.38 5.91 20.14
N GLU A 173 -26.42 5.41 20.79
CA GLU A 173 -26.95 4.10 20.47
C GLU A 173 -27.91 4.20 19.28
N VAL A 174 -27.62 3.42 18.25
CA VAL A 174 -28.45 3.34 17.04
C VAL A 174 -29.71 2.54 17.35
N PRO A 175 -30.92 3.00 16.94
CA PRO A 175 -32.17 2.29 17.17
C PRO A 175 -32.13 0.85 16.62
N GLU A 176 -32.83 -0.07 17.31
CA GLU A 176 -33.02 -1.44 16.83
C GLU A 176 -33.61 -1.45 15.40
N HIS A 177 -33.20 -2.40 14.58
CA HIS A 177 -33.59 -2.52 13.18
C HIS A 177 -33.09 -1.41 12.23
N THR A 178 -32.14 -0.55 12.69
CA THR A 178 -31.51 0.40 11.79
C THR A 178 -30.57 -0.33 10.83
N ASP A 179 -30.63 0.02 9.54
CA ASP A 179 -29.59 -0.40 8.59
C ASP A 179 -28.27 0.25 8.98
N LEU A 180 -27.45 -0.47 9.77
CA LEU A 180 -26.19 0.01 10.32
C LEU A 180 -25.24 0.50 9.21
N ASN A 181 -25.27 -0.12 8.03
CA ASN A 181 -24.41 0.29 6.94
C ASN A 181 -24.85 1.63 6.34
N ARG A 182 -26.17 1.85 6.22
CA ARG A 182 -26.71 3.14 5.75
C ARG A 182 -26.51 4.25 6.79
N TYR A 183 -26.66 3.92 8.07
CA TYR A 183 -26.39 4.87 9.15
C TYR A 183 -24.92 5.27 9.19
N PHE A 184 -24.04 4.30 9.03
CA PHE A 184 -22.61 4.43 8.90
C PHE A 184 -22.20 5.34 7.72
N GLU A 185 -22.82 5.18 6.54
CA GLU A 185 -22.62 6.04 5.37
C GLU A 185 -23.01 7.49 5.66
N ILE A 186 -24.16 7.72 6.33
CA ILE A 186 -24.66 9.07 6.62
C ILE A 186 -23.80 9.80 7.64
N MET A 187 -23.32 9.10 8.67
CA MET A 187 -22.50 9.71 9.72
C MET A 187 -21.10 10.05 9.24
N ASN A 188 -20.50 9.24 8.37
CA ASN A 188 -19.17 9.49 7.81
C ASN A 188 -19.10 10.65 6.80
N THR A 189 -20.23 11.09 6.27
CA THR A 189 -20.25 12.31 5.44
C THR A 189 -20.04 13.59 6.26
N ARG A 190 -19.98 13.51 7.60
CA ARG A 190 -19.90 14.67 8.51
C ARG A 190 -18.68 14.71 9.45
N GLY A 191 -17.84 13.68 9.45
CA GLY A 191 -16.63 13.58 10.29
C GLY A 191 -15.48 12.89 9.53
N GLU A 192 -14.36 12.58 10.16
CA GLU A 192 -13.25 11.86 9.53
C GLU A 192 -13.77 10.64 8.76
N GLN A 193 -13.71 10.73 7.44
CA GLN A 193 -14.32 9.78 6.53
C GLN A 193 -13.68 8.41 6.70
N LEU A 194 -14.51 7.38 6.89
CA LEU A 194 -14.10 6.01 6.55
C LEU A 194 -13.58 6.00 5.12
N GLU A 195 -12.53 5.28 4.92
CA GLU A 195 -12.00 5.11 3.59
C GLU A 195 -13.04 4.41 2.70
N GLN A 196 -13.13 4.84 1.46
CA GLN A 196 -14.15 4.32 0.53
C GLN A 196 -14.09 2.79 0.36
N HIS A 197 -12.91 2.21 0.53
CA HIS A 197 -12.74 0.76 0.44
C HIS A 197 -13.35 0.00 1.63
N ASP A 198 -13.45 0.61 2.84
CA ASP A 198 -14.14 0.00 3.98
C ASP A 198 -15.66 -0.03 3.75
N ILE A 199 -16.20 1.06 3.21
CA ILE A 199 -17.62 1.14 2.82
C ILE A 199 -17.92 0.09 1.74
N LEU A 200 -17.06 -0.02 0.74
CA LEU A 200 -17.20 -1.00 -0.33
C LEU A 200 -17.17 -2.44 0.21
N LYS A 201 -16.24 -2.75 1.11
CA LYS A 201 -16.16 -4.04 1.80
C LYS A 201 -17.49 -4.41 2.46
N ALA A 202 -18.02 -3.49 3.27
CA ALA A 202 -19.29 -3.72 3.98
C ALA A 202 -20.45 -3.97 2.99
N ARG A 203 -20.50 -3.24 1.87
CA ARG A 203 -21.53 -3.41 0.83
C ARG A 203 -21.44 -4.76 0.14
N LEU A 204 -20.25 -5.20 -0.25
CA LEU A 204 -20.05 -6.49 -0.90
C LEU A 204 -20.35 -7.65 0.05
N MET A 205 -19.97 -7.56 1.31
CA MET A 205 -20.28 -8.56 2.34
C MET A 205 -21.78 -8.76 2.56
N ARG A 206 -22.60 -7.73 2.40
CA ARG A 206 -24.08 -7.84 2.49
C ARG A 206 -24.69 -8.74 1.43
N PHE A 207 -24.01 -9.02 0.33
CA PHE A 207 -24.49 -9.92 -0.71
C PHE A 207 -24.33 -11.39 -0.34
N LEU A 208 -23.57 -11.69 0.71
CA LEU A 208 -23.32 -13.05 1.20
C LEU A 208 -24.33 -13.42 2.28
N ASN A 209 -24.93 -14.60 2.15
CA ASN A 209 -26.10 -15.00 2.93
C ASN A 209 -25.76 -15.65 4.29
N ASN A 210 -24.54 -16.15 4.47
CA ASN A 210 -24.18 -16.81 5.71
C ASN A 210 -22.91 -16.25 6.35
N ARG A 211 -22.82 -16.41 7.66
CA ARG A 211 -21.76 -15.85 8.48
C ARG A 211 -20.37 -16.39 8.07
N LYS A 212 -20.23 -17.67 7.77
CA LYS A 212 -18.95 -18.29 7.37
C LYS A 212 -18.43 -17.68 6.06
N GLU A 213 -19.31 -17.42 5.09
CA GLU A 213 -18.92 -16.78 3.83
C GLU A 213 -18.49 -15.32 4.04
N GLN A 214 -19.17 -14.59 4.93
CA GLN A 214 -18.79 -13.22 5.29
C GLN A 214 -17.45 -13.18 6.01
N GLU A 215 -17.17 -14.15 6.89
CA GLU A 215 -15.89 -14.30 7.58
C GLU A 215 -14.75 -14.56 6.61
N LEU A 216 -14.95 -15.50 5.69
CA LEU A 216 -14.00 -15.81 4.63
C LEU A 216 -13.72 -14.59 3.75
N PHE A 217 -14.78 -13.91 3.27
CA PHE A 217 -14.65 -12.69 2.48
C PHE A 217 -13.85 -11.61 3.22
N SER A 218 -14.21 -11.34 4.48
CA SER A 218 -13.53 -10.35 5.31
C SER A 218 -12.05 -10.70 5.53
N ARG A 219 -11.72 -11.98 5.73
CA ARG A 219 -10.34 -12.45 5.90
C ARG A 219 -9.52 -12.17 4.64
N ILE A 220 -10.00 -12.60 3.47
CA ILE A 220 -9.31 -12.36 2.20
C ILE A 220 -9.17 -10.85 1.93
N TRP A 221 -10.24 -10.07 2.14
CA TRP A 221 -10.18 -8.62 1.96
C TRP A 221 -9.14 -7.95 2.84
N ASN A 222 -9.15 -8.25 4.15
CA ASN A 222 -8.18 -7.67 5.10
C ASN A 222 -6.74 -8.02 4.72
N THR A 223 -6.51 -9.25 4.28
CA THR A 223 -5.19 -9.71 3.83
C THR A 223 -4.75 -8.96 2.57
N CYS A 224 -5.65 -8.75 1.61
CA CYS A 224 -5.34 -8.00 0.39
C CYS A 224 -5.18 -6.49 0.65
N SER A 225 -5.86 -5.95 1.66
CA SER A 225 -5.81 -4.51 1.97
C SER A 225 -4.52 -4.06 2.65
N ASP A 226 -3.80 -4.98 3.26
CA ASP A 226 -2.47 -4.69 3.79
C ASP A 226 -1.47 -4.72 2.63
N MET A 227 -1.08 -3.53 2.16
CA MET A 227 -0.17 -3.37 1.02
C MET A 227 1.30 -3.48 1.42
N THR A 228 1.61 -3.79 2.67
CA THR A 228 2.98 -4.04 3.13
C THR A 228 3.39 -5.49 2.84
N GLY A 229 4.54 -5.69 2.22
CA GLY A 229 5.06 -7.03 1.93
C GLY A 229 4.22 -7.85 0.93
N TYR A 230 4.18 -9.15 1.11
CA TYR A 230 3.56 -10.11 0.20
C TYR A 230 2.30 -10.71 0.80
N VAL A 231 1.24 -10.81 0.00
CA VAL A 231 -0.08 -11.27 0.46
C VAL A 231 -0.06 -12.64 1.16
N GLN A 232 0.84 -13.52 0.76
CA GLN A 232 1.00 -14.84 1.39
C GLN A 232 1.36 -14.71 2.88
N MET A 233 2.16 -13.70 3.26
CA MET A 233 2.64 -13.52 4.63
C MET A 233 1.57 -13.00 5.58
N HIS A 234 0.50 -12.42 5.06
CA HIS A 234 -0.63 -11.94 5.85
C HIS A 234 -1.65 -13.03 6.22
N PHE A 235 -1.50 -14.23 5.65
CA PHE A 235 -2.29 -15.41 6.04
C PHE A 235 -1.61 -16.17 7.19
N SER A 236 -2.40 -16.87 8.01
CA SER A 236 -1.86 -17.81 8.97
C SER A 236 -1.03 -18.90 8.27
N PRO A 237 -0.05 -19.54 8.93
CA PRO A 237 0.78 -20.59 8.30
C PRO A 237 -0.05 -21.71 7.66
N LEU A 238 -1.16 -22.10 8.30
CA LEU A 238 -2.06 -23.14 7.78
C LEU A 238 -2.83 -22.64 6.55
N ASP A 239 -3.42 -21.46 6.61
CA ASP A 239 -4.15 -20.87 5.50
C ASP A 239 -3.22 -20.62 4.31
N ARG A 240 -2.00 -20.14 4.57
CA ARG A 240 -0.96 -19.94 3.56
C ARG A 240 -0.64 -21.21 2.81
N GLN A 241 -0.46 -22.33 3.54
CA GLN A 241 -0.22 -23.63 2.93
C GLN A 241 -1.42 -24.14 2.13
N ASN A 242 -2.62 -23.91 2.61
CA ASN A 242 -3.86 -24.34 1.94
C ASN A 242 -4.13 -23.56 0.65
N ILE A 243 -3.83 -22.25 0.64
CA ILE A 243 -4.09 -21.39 -0.52
C ILE A 243 -2.95 -21.48 -1.55
N PHE A 244 -1.70 -21.36 -1.08
CA PHE A 244 -0.53 -21.19 -1.95
C PHE A 244 0.35 -22.46 -2.03
N GLY A 245 -0.15 -23.58 -1.50
CA GLY A 245 0.57 -24.84 -1.51
C GLY A 245 1.75 -24.91 -0.54
N GLY A 246 2.41 -26.07 -0.54
CA GLY A 246 3.53 -26.34 0.36
C GLY A 246 4.69 -25.38 0.23
N GLU A 247 4.96 -24.87 -0.97
CA GLU A 247 6.05 -23.91 -1.23
C GLU A 247 5.59 -22.45 -1.24
N TRP A 248 4.35 -22.18 -0.89
CA TRP A 248 3.72 -20.84 -0.78
C TRP A 248 3.74 -20.00 -2.06
N ASN A 249 3.91 -20.64 -3.21
CA ASN A 249 4.03 -19.99 -4.52
C ASN A 249 3.04 -20.50 -5.57
N HIS A 250 2.06 -21.31 -5.16
CA HIS A 250 0.99 -21.71 -6.07
C HIS A 250 0.04 -20.53 -6.31
N TYR A 251 -0.38 -20.40 -7.56
CA TYR A 251 -1.40 -19.43 -7.94
C TYR A 251 -2.72 -19.76 -7.22
N PRO A 252 -3.41 -18.77 -6.62
CA PRO A 252 -4.67 -18.99 -5.90
C PRO A 252 -5.76 -19.58 -6.81
N ALA A 253 -6.46 -20.60 -6.33
CA ALA A 253 -7.52 -21.30 -7.08
C ALA A 253 -8.72 -20.40 -7.39
N ASP A 254 -9.50 -20.74 -8.45
CA ASP A 254 -10.67 -19.96 -8.89
C ASP A 254 -11.95 -20.33 -8.13
N ASN A 255 -11.96 -21.43 -7.40
CA ASN A 255 -13.16 -21.99 -6.84
C ASN A 255 -13.42 -21.56 -5.40
N TRP A 256 -14.48 -20.79 -5.18
CA TRP A 256 -14.91 -20.33 -3.85
C TRP A 256 -15.09 -21.46 -2.83
N ARG A 257 -15.54 -22.65 -3.27
CA ARG A 257 -15.75 -23.78 -2.36
C ARG A 257 -14.47 -24.30 -1.76
N ASP A 258 -13.37 -24.23 -2.51
CA ASP A 258 -12.06 -24.69 -2.02
C ASP A 258 -11.60 -23.82 -0.87
N TYR A 259 -11.76 -22.50 -0.96
CA TYR A 259 -11.48 -21.58 0.14
C TYR A 259 -12.39 -21.80 1.34
N LEU A 260 -13.69 -22.03 1.09
CA LEU A 260 -14.65 -22.26 2.16
C LEU A 260 -14.35 -23.57 2.92
N CYS A 261 -13.87 -24.60 2.21
CA CYS A 261 -13.44 -25.86 2.83
C CYS A 261 -12.12 -25.72 3.59
N CYS A 262 -11.16 -24.97 3.05
CA CYS A 262 -9.82 -24.85 3.62
C CYS A 262 -9.72 -23.82 4.76
N LEU A 263 -10.44 -22.70 4.64
CA LEU A 263 -10.38 -21.56 5.58
C LEU A 263 -11.61 -21.47 6.49
N GLY A 264 -12.72 -22.15 6.13
CA GLY A 264 -13.95 -22.16 6.91
C GLY A 264 -13.93 -23.10 8.12
N THR A 265 -12.91 -23.94 8.23
CA THR A 265 -12.78 -24.97 9.29
C THR A 265 -11.98 -24.56 10.52
N THR A 266 -11.66 -23.27 10.69
CA THR A 266 -11.52 -22.82 12.06
C THR A 266 -12.93 -22.79 12.67
N GLU A 267 -13.49 -23.97 12.93
CA GLU A 267 -14.25 -24.11 14.14
C GLU A 267 -13.28 -23.58 15.22
N GLU A 268 -13.53 -22.36 15.71
CA GLU A 268 -13.42 -22.18 17.13
C GLU A 268 -14.32 -23.32 17.67
N THR A 269 -13.74 -24.48 17.88
CA THR A 269 -14.20 -25.28 18.99
C THR A 269 -14.10 -24.28 20.13
N GLU A 270 -15.21 -23.63 20.49
CA GLU A 270 -15.51 -23.36 21.86
C GLU A 270 -15.38 -24.74 22.54
N ASN A 271 -14.17 -25.19 22.69
CA ASN A 271 -13.80 -26.00 23.81
C ASN A 271 -13.95 -25.00 24.96
N ASP A 272 -15.15 -24.91 25.48
CA ASP A 272 -15.42 -24.54 26.85
C ASP A 272 -14.69 -25.60 27.72
N ALA A 273 -13.36 -25.60 27.61
CA ALA A 273 -12.53 -26.32 28.55
C ALA A 273 -12.83 -25.65 29.89
N THR A 274 -13.50 -26.36 30.75
CA THR A 274 -13.74 -25.90 32.10
C THR A 274 -12.41 -25.54 32.74
N ILE A 275 -12.38 -24.59 33.66
CA ILE A 275 -11.18 -24.17 34.40
C ILE A 275 -10.42 -25.37 34.96
N ASN A 276 -11.12 -26.46 35.31
CA ASN A 276 -10.53 -27.71 35.82
C ASN A 276 -9.83 -28.54 34.72
N GLU A 277 -10.24 -28.46 33.47
CA GLU A 277 -9.57 -29.09 32.32
C GLU A 277 -8.32 -28.31 31.93
N ILE A 278 -8.36 -26.99 31.99
CA ILE A 278 -7.19 -26.11 31.69
C ILE A 278 -6.08 -26.26 32.73
N ILE A 279 -6.43 -26.55 33.99
CA ILE A 279 -5.46 -26.76 35.11
C ILE A 279 -4.90 -28.21 35.11
N SER A 280 -5.46 -29.12 34.35
CA SER A 280 -4.99 -30.49 34.25
C SER A 280 -3.58 -30.54 33.63
N PRO A 281 -2.63 -31.30 34.26
CA PRO A 281 -1.27 -31.47 33.73
C PRO A 281 -1.21 -32.11 32.34
N ASP A 282 -2.29 -32.74 31.89
CA ASP A 282 -2.40 -33.44 30.60
C ASP A 282 -3.07 -32.58 29.51
N PHE A 283 -3.46 -31.33 29.82
CA PHE A 283 -4.00 -30.41 28.83
C PHE A 283 -2.89 -29.93 27.91
N ARG A 284 -2.74 -30.63 26.78
CA ARG A 284 -1.90 -30.18 25.67
C ARG A 284 -2.75 -29.33 24.76
N VAL A 285 -2.52 -28.02 24.79
CA VAL A 285 -2.85 -27.17 23.65
C VAL A 285 -2.10 -27.76 22.46
N ASN A 286 -2.82 -28.19 21.44
CA ASN A 286 -2.18 -28.54 20.17
C ASN A 286 -1.61 -27.24 19.60
N ASN A 287 -0.41 -26.88 20.05
CA ASN A 287 0.40 -25.86 19.43
C ASN A 287 0.68 -26.33 18.01
N VAL A 288 0.06 -25.68 17.05
CA VAL A 288 0.56 -25.67 15.69
C VAL A 288 1.84 -24.84 15.77
N ASP A 289 2.94 -25.48 16.15
CA ASP A 289 4.28 -24.91 16.16
C ASP A 289 4.64 -24.50 14.73
N GLY A 290 4.65 -23.24 14.51
CA GLY A 290 5.11 -22.60 13.28
C GLY A 290 5.69 -21.24 13.58
N THR A 291 6.72 -21.21 14.47
CA THR A 291 7.56 -20.01 14.64
C THR A 291 8.38 -19.84 13.37
N LEU A 292 7.88 -18.97 12.51
CA LEU A 292 8.67 -18.44 11.41
C LEU A 292 9.28 -17.14 11.91
N GLU A 293 10.55 -17.19 12.34
CA GLU A 293 11.39 -16.00 12.29
C GLU A 293 11.51 -15.63 10.81
N ASP A 294 10.59 -14.79 10.32
CA ASP A 294 10.81 -14.06 9.09
C ASP A 294 12.09 -13.25 9.28
N ASP A 295 12.94 -13.18 8.26
CA ASP A 295 14.11 -12.29 8.28
C ASP A 295 13.56 -10.86 8.39
N ILE A 296 13.47 -10.36 9.62
CA ILE A 296 12.83 -9.10 10.04
C ILE A 296 13.55 -7.86 9.44
N HIS A 297 14.61 -8.09 8.68
CA HIS A 297 15.48 -7.03 8.18
C HIS A 297 15.11 -6.50 6.80
N VAL A 298 14.13 -7.08 6.11
CA VAL A 298 13.71 -6.63 4.77
C VAL A 298 12.25 -6.19 4.81
N ARG A 299 12.00 -4.92 4.52
CA ARG A 299 10.66 -4.35 4.42
C ARG A 299 10.37 -3.98 2.97
N PHE A 300 9.18 -4.33 2.50
CA PHE A 300 8.69 -3.95 1.18
C PHE A 300 7.55 -2.95 1.28
N GLU A 301 7.61 -1.92 0.45
CA GLU A 301 6.52 -0.96 0.30
C GLU A 301 5.95 -1.02 -1.13
N SER A 302 4.64 -1.08 -1.22
CA SER A 302 3.92 -1.01 -2.48
C SER A 302 4.07 0.36 -3.13
N ILE A 303 4.04 0.40 -4.47
CA ILE A 303 4.07 1.65 -5.24
C ILE A 303 2.71 2.35 -5.34
N ILE A 304 1.64 1.69 -4.89
CA ILE A 304 0.27 2.22 -4.82
C ILE A 304 -0.41 1.78 -3.53
N ASP A 305 -1.37 2.58 -3.07
CA ASP A 305 -2.21 2.27 -1.92
C ASP A 305 -3.40 1.39 -2.31
N PHE A 306 -4.04 0.76 -1.31
CA PHE A 306 -5.11 -0.20 -1.53
C PHE A 306 -6.33 0.35 -2.32
N PRO A 307 -6.81 1.59 -2.13
CA PRO A 307 -7.88 2.15 -2.96
C PRO A 307 -7.54 2.16 -4.46
N TYR A 308 -6.30 2.53 -4.81
CA TYR A 308 -5.84 2.47 -6.21
C TYR A 308 -5.68 1.03 -6.70
N PHE A 309 -5.17 0.15 -5.84
CA PHE A 309 -5.09 -1.28 -6.16
C PHE A 309 -6.47 -1.88 -6.46
N LEU A 310 -7.51 -1.51 -5.71
CA LEU A 310 -8.90 -1.91 -6.00
C LEU A 310 -9.39 -1.43 -7.36
N LEU A 311 -9.02 -0.21 -7.78
CA LEU A 311 -9.37 0.31 -9.11
C LEU A 311 -8.67 -0.47 -10.23
N HIS A 312 -7.42 -0.86 -10.03
CA HIS A 312 -6.72 -1.75 -10.97
C HIS A 312 -7.41 -3.12 -11.04
N ALA A 313 -7.70 -3.73 -9.89
CA ALA A 313 -8.40 -5.01 -9.83
C ALA A 313 -9.79 -4.96 -10.48
N LEU A 314 -10.52 -3.85 -10.29
CA LEU A 314 -11.81 -3.62 -10.94
C LEU A 314 -11.68 -3.58 -12.47
N ARG A 315 -10.71 -2.83 -13.01
CA ARG A 315 -10.49 -2.72 -14.45
C ARG A 315 -10.08 -4.06 -15.06
N VAL A 316 -9.13 -4.75 -14.43
CA VAL A 316 -8.73 -6.10 -14.84
C VAL A 316 -9.92 -7.06 -14.81
N PHE A 317 -10.79 -6.97 -13.79
CA PHE A 317 -12.02 -7.78 -13.71
C PHE A 317 -12.96 -7.49 -14.89
N VAL A 318 -13.18 -6.23 -15.22
CA VAL A 318 -14.07 -5.83 -16.32
C VAL A 318 -13.56 -6.37 -17.66
N GLU A 319 -12.29 -6.25 -17.96
CA GLU A 319 -11.69 -6.73 -19.20
C GLU A 319 -11.64 -8.26 -19.24
N LEU A 320 -11.11 -8.90 -18.21
CA LEU A 320 -10.92 -10.35 -18.14
C LEU A 320 -12.24 -11.14 -18.28
N TYR A 321 -13.32 -10.64 -17.66
CA TYR A 321 -14.64 -11.28 -17.71
C TYR A 321 -15.55 -10.68 -18.79
N ASN A 322 -15.02 -9.84 -19.68
CA ASN A 322 -15.77 -9.17 -20.76
C ASN A 322 -17.07 -8.54 -20.25
N VAL A 323 -16.98 -7.77 -19.17
CA VAL A 323 -18.17 -7.17 -18.55
C VAL A 323 -18.69 -6.03 -19.40
N SER A 324 -19.91 -6.16 -19.91
CA SER A 324 -20.56 -5.07 -20.62
C SER A 324 -21.07 -4.03 -19.64
N LEU A 325 -20.65 -2.77 -19.80
CA LEU A 325 -21.06 -1.63 -18.98
C LEU A 325 -21.91 -0.66 -19.80
N LYS A 326 -22.89 0.00 -19.18
CA LYS A 326 -23.65 1.10 -19.82
C LYS A 326 -22.85 2.39 -19.93
N LYS A 327 -21.91 2.60 -19.02
CA LYS A 327 -21.01 3.75 -18.95
C LYS A 327 -19.63 3.18 -18.66
N ASP A 328 -18.70 3.52 -19.51
CA ASP A 328 -17.31 3.11 -19.34
C ASP A 328 -16.74 3.66 -18.03
N LEU A 329 -15.79 2.93 -17.45
CA LEU A 329 -14.99 3.43 -16.35
C LEU A 329 -14.23 4.67 -16.82
N GLY A 330 -14.15 5.70 -15.98
CA GLY A 330 -13.49 6.95 -16.33
C GLY A 330 -12.04 6.77 -16.76
N GLU A 331 -11.49 7.72 -17.54
CA GLU A 331 -10.09 7.63 -18.00
C GLU A 331 -9.07 7.57 -16.85
N LEU A 332 -9.34 8.27 -15.75
CA LEU A 332 -8.44 8.30 -14.59
C LEU A 332 -8.83 7.24 -13.54
N LEU A 333 -7.82 6.72 -12.87
CA LEU A 333 -7.98 5.92 -11.65
C LEU A 333 -8.26 6.88 -10.49
N ASP A 334 -9.53 7.23 -10.26
CA ASP A 334 -9.90 8.20 -9.23
C ASP A 334 -10.46 7.49 -7.99
N ASP A 335 -9.65 7.42 -6.93
CA ASP A 335 -10.01 6.82 -5.65
C ASP A 335 -11.30 7.40 -5.05
N LYS A 336 -11.61 8.66 -5.33
CA LYS A 336 -12.86 9.31 -4.89
C LYS A 336 -14.10 8.76 -5.59
N LYS A 337 -13.94 8.11 -6.74
CA LYS A 337 -15.02 7.47 -7.51
C LYS A 337 -15.12 5.97 -7.28
N LEU A 338 -14.29 5.39 -6.41
CA LEU A 338 -14.24 3.96 -6.16
C LEU A 338 -15.63 3.35 -5.91
N ILE A 339 -16.42 3.95 -5.02
CA ILE A 339 -17.77 3.47 -4.72
C ILE A 339 -18.70 3.61 -5.93
N GLU A 340 -18.66 4.75 -6.61
CA GLU A 340 -19.48 5.01 -7.80
C GLU A 340 -19.20 3.99 -8.90
N ASP A 341 -17.93 3.68 -9.17
CA ASP A 341 -17.52 2.73 -10.19
C ASP A 341 -18.03 1.31 -9.88
N PHE A 342 -17.93 0.87 -8.63
CA PHE A 342 -18.48 -0.42 -8.20
C PHE A 342 -20.01 -0.44 -8.23
N GLU A 343 -20.68 0.63 -7.84
CA GLU A 343 -22.14 0.73 -7.92
C GLU A 343 -22.64 0.67 -9.37
N ASN A 344 -21.96 1.35 -10.28
CA ASN A 344 -22.26 1.30 -11.70
C ASN A 344 -22.09 -0.11 -12.28
N LEU A 345 -20.98 -0.78 -11.92
CA LEU A 345 -20.74 -2.17 -12.29
C LEU A 345 -21.85 -3.09 -11.75
N ILE A 346 -22.16 -3.03 -10.47
CA ILE A 346 -23.16 -3.92 -9.83
C ILE A 346 -24.55 -3.66 -10.40
N LYS A 347 -24.91 -2.41 -10.67
CA LYS A 347 -26.24 -2.01 -11.12
C LYS A 347 -26.50 -2.28 -12.60
N TYR A 348 -25.50 -2.07 -13.43
CA TYR A 348 -25.64 -2.04 -14.88
C TYR A 348 -24.79 -3.06 -15.61
N GLY A 349 -23.79 -3.66 -14.95
CA GLY A 349 -22.89 -4.62 -15.56
C GLY A 349 -23.56 -5.96 -15.86
N THR A 350 -23.11 -6.59 -16.95
CA THR A 350 -23.50 -7.96 -17.33
C THR A 350 -22.26 -8.80 -17.60
N ILE A 351 -22.30 -10.05 -17.12
CA ILE A 351 -21.26 -11.06 -17.40
C ILE A 351 -21.93 -12.20 -18.16
N ASN A 352 -21.47 -12.53 -19.37
CA ASN A 352 -22.08 -13.54 -20.23
C ASN A 352 -23.60 -13.34 -20.38
N ASP A 353 -24.03 -12.11 -20.64
CA ASP A 353 -25.43 -11.69 -20.74
C ASP A 353 -26.27 -11.82 -19.45
N GLU A 354 -25.69 -12.26 -18.33
CA GLU A 354 -26.34 -12.28 -17.03
C GLU A 354 -26.12 -10.97 -16.27
N PRO A 355 -27.19 -10.25 -15.87
CA PRO A 355 -27.04 -9.03 -15.07
C PRO A 355 -26.42 -9.31 -13.69
N ILE A 356 -25.38 -8.58 -13.33
CA ILE A 356 -24.73 -8.68 -12.00
C ILE A 356 -25.75 -8.37 -10.89
N ASN A 357 -26.62 -7.40 -11.10
CA ASN A 357 -27.66 -7.02 -10.13
C ASN A 357 -28.62 -8.18 -9.79
N GLY A 358 -28.83 -9.13 -10.70
CA GLY A 358 -29.64 -10.34 -10.47
C GLY A 358 -28.91 -11.42 -9.66
N ASN A 359 -27.59 -11.36 -9.55
CA ASN A 359 -26.76 -12.38 -8.90
C ASN A 359 -25.57 -11.78 -8.14
N LYS A 360 -25.86 -10.87 -7.21
CA LYS A 360 -24.85 -10.11 -6.44
C LYS A 360 -23.97 -11.01 -5.57
N GLU A 361 -24.50 -12.10 -5.06
CA GLU A 361 -23.74 -13.08 -4.29
C GLU A 361 -22.63 -13.72 -5.13
N LYS A 362 -22.97 -14.19 -6.33
CA LYS A 362 -21.99 -14.74 -7.28
C LYS A 362 -20.91 -13.73 -7.62
N PHE A 363 -21.31 -12.48 -7.89
CA PHE A 363 -20.36 -11.39 -8.15
C PHE A 363 -19.40 -11.17 -6.98
N ALA A 364 -19.91 -11.06 -5.74
CA ALA A 364 -19.07 -10.84 -4.58
C ALA A 364 -18.03 -11.97 -4.39
N LYS A 365 -18.46 -13.23 -4.57
CA LYS A 365 -17.57 -14.40 -4.51
C LYS A 365 -16.52 -14.41 -5.62
N MET A 366 -16.91 -14.09 -6.84
CA MET A 366 -15.97 -13.98 -7.97
C MET A 366 -14.96 -12.85 -7.74
N PHE A 367 -15.45 -11.68 -7.35
CA PHE A 367 -14.59 -10.51 -7.19
C PHE A 367 -13.55 -10.67 -6.07
N ILE A 368 -13.92 -11.28 -4.94
CA ILE A 368 -12.96 -11.45 -3.82
C ILE A 368 -11.84 -12.45 -4.17
N ILE A 369 -12.15 -13.49 -4.95
CA ILE A 369 -11.14 -14.42 -5.48
C ILE A 369 -10.24 -13.69 -6.47
N HIS A 370 -10.84 -12.98 -7.42
CA HIS A 370 -10.12 -12.17 -8.39
C HIS A 370 -9.20 -11.14 -7.70
N LEU A 371 -9.67 -10.50 -6.62
CA LEU A 371 -8.86 -9.58 -5.83
C LEU A 371 -7.61 -10.25 -5.24
N LEU A 372 -7.77 -11.46 -4.69
CA LEU A 372 -6.65 -12.24 -4.15
C LEU A 372 -5.66 -12.63 -5.25
N GLN A 373 -6.15 -13.08 -6.39
CA GLN A 373 -5.34 -13.45 -7.55
C GLN A 373 -4.58 -12.24 -8.12
N THR A 374 -5.27 -11.11 -8.26
CA THR A 374 -4.67 -9.84 -8.69
C THR A 374 -3.59 -9.40 -7.70
N ARG A 375 -3.84 -9.52 -6.39
CA ARG A 375 -2.86 -9.18 -5.36
C ARG A 375 -1.63 -10.09 -5.40
N TYR A 376 -1.81 -11.38 -5.61
CA TYR A 376 -0.72 -12.32 -5.80
C TYR A 376 0.16 -11.95 -7.00
N LEU A 377 -0.46 -11.69 -8.17
CA LEU A 377 0.28 -11.30 -9.38
C LEU A 377 0.99 -9.95 -9.19
N PHE A 378 0.32 -8.99 -8.56
CA PHE A 378 0.92 -7.70 -8.24
C PHE A 378 2.17 -7.85 -7.36
N ASP A 379 2.09 -8.67 -6.31
CA ASP A 379 3.22 -8.86 -5.39
C ASP A 379 4.40 -9.57 -6.05
N MET A 380 4.15 -10.48 -6.99
CA MET A 380 5.19 -11.29 -7.62
C MET A 380 5.85 -10.59 -8.82
N PHE A 381 5.10 -9.75 -9.56
CA PHE A 381 5.51 -9.29 -10.89
C PHE A 381 5.52 -7.77 -11.07
N ILE A 382 5.01 -7.01 -10.12
CA ILE A 382 5.10 -5.54 -10.13
C ILE A 382 6.17 -5.09 -9.14
N ILE A 383 6.95 -4.09 -9.55
CA ILE A 383 8.03 -3.53 -8.72
C ILE A 383 7.51 -2.94 -7.40
N LYS A 384 8.36 -2.94 -6.40
CA LYS A 384 8.13 -2.30 -5.11
C LYS A 384 9.41 -1.66 -4.58
N ARG A 385 9.31 -0.89 -3.50
CA ARG A 385 10.48 -0.41 -2.75
C ARG A 385 10.87 -1.45 -1.72
N GLU A 386 12.14 -1.79 -1.68
CA GLU A 386 12.75 -2.68 -0.71
C GLU A 386 13.68 -1.89 0.18
N PHE A 387 13.53 -2.05 1.48
CA PHE A 387 14.34 -1.41 2.49
C PHE A 387 15.08 -2.49 3.27
N THR A 388 16.39 -2.34 3.40
CA THR A 388 17.25 -3.25 4.15
C THR A 388 17.87 -2.53 5.34
N GLY A 389 17.67 -3.07 6.56
CA GLY A 389 18.21 -2.47 7.78
C GLY A 389 17.68 -1.06 8.05
N GLU A 390 18.59 -0.09 8.22
CA GLU A 390 18.28 1.33 8.51
C GLU A 390 18.15 2.20 7.24
N ASP A 391 18.15 1.60 6.05
CA ASP A 391 18.01 2.34 4.81
C ASP A 391 16.68 3.11 4.78
N LYS A 392 16.74 4.41 4.44
CA LYS A 392 15.57 5.30 4.36
C LYS A 392 15.08 5.53 2.95
N ASP A 393 15.95 5.34 1.97
CA ASP A 393 15.62 5.66 0.57
C ASP A 393 15.07 4.43 -0.18
N GLY A 394 15.46 3.21 0.23
CA GLY A 394 15.06 1.95 -0.36
C GLY A 394 15.52 1.82 -1.82
N GLU A 395 15.44 0.62 -2.37
CA GLU A 395 15.80 0.31 -3.75
C GLU A 395 14.58 -0.21 -4.52
N TRP A 396 14.59 -0.07 -5.85
CA TRP A 396 13.60 -0.73 -6.69
C TRP A 396 13.86 -2.24 -6.70
N SER A 397 12.82 -3.00 -6.45
CA SER A 397 12.91 -4.44 -6.29
C SER A 397 11.81 -5.15 -7.06
N LEU A 398 12.17 -6.24 -7.72
CA LEU A 398 11.26 -7.19 -8.37
C LEU A 398 11.62 -8.58 -7.86
N LYS A 399 10.95 -8.99 -6.77
CA LYS A 399 11.23 -10.24 -6.07
C LYS A 399 9.96 -11.06 -5.90
N GLU A 400 10.13 -12.36 -5.76
CA GLU A 400 9.08 -13.30 -5.37
C GLU A 400 9.45 -14.02 -4.08
N LEU A 401 8.44 -14.54 -3.39
CA LEU A 401 8.59 -15.26 -2.15
C LEU A 401 8.96 -16.72 -2.44
N PHE A 402 9.96 -17.20 -1.72
CA PHE A 402 10.40 -18.59 -1.70
C PHE A 402 10.38 -19.14 -0.29
N THR A 403 10.45 -20.44 -0.16
CA THR A 403 10.55 -21.12 1.13
C THR A 403 11.84 -21.91 1.25
N SER A 404 12.36 -22.00 2.47
CA SER A 404 13.48 -22.88 2.82
C SER A 404 13.14 -23.64 4.10
N GLY A 405 13.71 -24.85 4.27
CA GLY A 405 13.43 -25.71 5.40
C GLY A 405 12.24 -26.64 5.19
N GLN A 406 11.90 -27.45 6.22
CA GLN A 406 10.78 -28.41 6.18
C GLN A 406 10.00 -28.36 7.49
N GLY A 407 8.69 -28.63 7.41
CA GLY A 407 7.78 -28.65 8.55
C GLY A 407 7.76 -27.33 9.32
N SER A 408 7.88 -27.38 10.64
CA SER A 408 7.89 -26.20 11.54
C SER A 408 9.12 -25.29 11.41
N LYS A 409 10.15 -25.75 10.68
CA LYS A 409 11.36 -24.93 10.39
C LYS A 409 11.30 -24.24 9.04
N LYS A 410 10.15 -24.22 8.38
CA LYS A 410 9.99 -23.60 7.10
C LYS A 410 10.02 -22.08 7.25
N LYS A 411 10.94 -21.41 6.52
CA LYS A 411 11.12 -19.96 6.55
C LYS A 411 10.89 -19.36 5.17
N ALA A 412 10.31 -18.16 5.14
CA ALA A 412 10.23 -17.35 3.92
C ALA A 412 11.57 -16.67 3.62
N TYR A 413 11.89 -16.55 2.36
CA TYR A 413 12.94 -15.66 1.88
C TYR A 413 12.52 -15.07 0.53
N TYR A 414 13.13 -13.95 0.17
CA TYR A 414 12.80 -13.22 -1.04
C TYR A 414 13.98 -13.26 -2.01
N SER A 415 13.72 -13.64 -3.24
CA SER A 415 14.71 -13.67 -4.31
C SER A 415 14.12 -13.08 -5.56
N ASN A 416 14.97 -12.72 -6.52
CA ASN A 416 14.55 -12.12 -7.77
C ASN A 416 13.47 -12.95 -8.46
N THR A 417 12.40 -12.29 -8.89
CA THR A 417 11.28 -12.92 -9.62
C THR A 417 11.81 -13.75 -10.79
N LYS A 418 11.38 -14.99 -10.87
CA LYS A 418 11.79 -15.89 -11.94
C LYS A 418 10.92 -15.65 -13.17
N LEU A 419 11.46 -14.91 -14.11
CA LEU A 419 10.92 -14.87 -15.45
C LEU A 419 11.51 -16.09 -16.19
N LYS A 420 10.67 -17.11 -16.41
CA LYS A 420 11.07 -18.39 -16.99
C LYS A 420 11.77 -18.18 -18.35
N TYR A 421 13.02 -18.60 -18.45
CA TYR A 421 13.78 -18.60 -19.70
C TYR A 421 14.38 -19.98 -19.91
N ASN A 422 14.05 -20.64 -21.01
CA ASN A 422 14.60 -21.95 -21.45
C ASN A 422 14.62 -23.07 -20.40
N ASN A 423 13.59 -23.23 -19.57
CA ASN A 423 13.46 -24.28 -18.55
C ASN A 423 14.52 -24.31 -17.43
N GLU A 424 15.38 -23.32 -17.32
CA GLU A 424 16.36 -23.22 -16.25
C GLU A 424 15.94 -22.17 -15.20
N TRP A 425 16.06 -22.57 -13.94
CA TRP A 425 15.76 -21.71 -12.79
C TRP A 425 17.06 -21.09 -12.30
N GLU A 426 17.31 -19.84 -12.66
CA GLU A 426 18.45 -19.13 -12.12
C GLU A 426 18.09 -18.41 -10.81
N LYS A 427 18.98 -18.53 -9.81
CA LYS A 427 18.83 -17.87 -8.50
C LYS A 427 19.33 -16.42 -8.49
N THR A 428 20.02 -16.00 -9.53
CA THR A 428 20.59 -14.66 -9.69
C THR A 428 19.77 -13.86 -10.70
N TYR A 429 19.95 -12.54 -10.72
CA TYR A 429 19.37 -11.71 -11.77
C TYR A 429 19.83 -12.20 -13.12
N THR A 430 18.91 -12.73 -13.90
CA THR A 430 19.15 -12.90 -15.32
C THR A 430 19.13 -11.52 -15.98
N PRO A 431 19.74 -11.36 -17.17
CA PRO A 431 19.65 -10.11 -17.92
C PRO A 431 18.20 -9.63 -18.11
N ARG A 432 17.26 -10.54 -18.35
CA ARG A 432 15.85 -10.19 -18.56
C ARG A 432 15.12 -9.76 -17.29
N ASN A 433 15.43 -10.32 -16.12
CA ASN A 433 14.89 -9.85 -14.85
C ASN A 433 15.34 -8.42 -14.54
N LYS A 434 16.62 -8.12 -14.78
CA LYS A 434 17.15 -6.77 -14.63
C LYS A 434 16.51 -5.81 -15.65
N GLU A 435 16.27 -6.25 -16.88
CA GLU A 435 15.54 -5.46 -17.88
C GLU A 435 14.11 -5.19 -17.43
N CYS A 436 13.38 -6.20 -16.91
CA CYS A 436 12.02 -6.04 -16.39
C CYS A 436 11.96 -5.06 -15.22
N LEU A 437 12.91 -5.16 -14.28
CA LEU A 437 13.03 -4.21 -13.18
C LEU A 437 13.25 -2.78 -13.69
N MET A 438 14.18 -2.61 -14.64
CA MET A 438 14.56 -1.30 -15.16
C MET A 438 13.42 -0.65 -15.96
N ILE A 439 12.73 -1.39 -16.84
CA ILE A 439 11.62 -0.83 -17.61
C ILE A 439 10.42 -0.48 -16.72
N GLN A 440 10.07 -1.32 -15.73
CA GLN A 440 9.02 -0.96 -14.78
C GLN A 440 9.42 0.23 -13.91
N SER A 441 10.70 0.36 -13.54
CA SER A 441 11.21 1.55 -12.83
C SER A 441 11.08 2.81 -13.69
N ALA A 442 11.39 2.72 -15.00
CA ALA A 442 11.19 3.81 -15.95
C ALA A 442 9.71 4.25 -16.03
N LEU A 443 8.80 3.28 -16.14
CA LEU A 443 7.35 3.54 -16.11
C LEU A 443 6.94 4.21 -14.79
N ARG A 444 7.38 3.68 -13.65
CA ARG A 444 7.03 4.24 -12.34
C ARG A 444 7.49 5.67 -12.12
N VAL A 445 8.72 6.01 -12.51
CA VAL A 445 9.23 7.38 -12.36
C VAL A 445 8.63 8.34 -13.39
N SER A 446 8.10 7.83 -14.51
CA SER A 446 7.39 8.62 -15.52
C SER A 446 5.98 8.97 -15.08
N TYR A 447 5.26 8.02 -14.51
CA TYR A 447 3.89 8.16 -14.02
C TYR A 447 3.90 8.29 -12.50
N THR A 448 4.08 9.50 -11.99
CA THR A 448 4.23 9.75 -10.55
C THR A 448 2.91 9.71 -9.78
N SER A 449 1.79 10.09 -10.42
CA SER A 449 0.46 10.05 -9.81
C SER A 449 -0.18 8.67 -9.98
N PRO A 450 -0.68 8.03 -8.91
CA PRO A 450 -1.41 6.76 -9.01
C PRO A 450 -2.60 6.80 -9.99
N LYS A 451 -3.20 7.98 -10.20
CA LYS A 451 -4.36 8.17 -11.08
C LYS A 451 -4.10 7.87 -12.56
N VAL A 452 -2.84 7.85 -12.98
CA VAL A 452 -2.44 7.66 -14.38
C VAL A 452 -1.52 6.44 -14.59
N MET A 453 -1.40 5.55 -13.60
CA MET A 453 -0.55 4.36 -13.68
C MET A 453 -1.23 3.17 -14.38
N HIS A 454 -1.88 3.41 -15.52
CA HIS A 454 -2.61 2.36 -16.28
C HIS A 454 -1.73 1.19 -16.69
N TRP A 455 -0.43 1.42 -16.84
CA TRP A 455 0.55 0.37 -17.13
C TRP A 455 0.49 -0.82 -16.14
N ILE A 456 0.09 -0.56 -14.87
CA ILE A 456 -0.10 -1.62 -13.87
C ILE A 456 -1.30 -2.49 -14.26
N THR A 457 -2.42 -1.88 -14.66
CA THR A 457 -3.61 -2.62 -15.13
C THR A 457 -3.27 -3.49 -16.33
N GLU A 458 -2.56 -2.93 -17.31
CA GLU A 458 -2.19 -3.62 -18.54
C GLU A 458 -1.27 -4.82 -18.25
N LEU A 459 -0.22 -4.62 -17.43
CA LEU A 459 0.67 -5.73 -17.05
C LEU A 459 -0.06 -6.83 -16.26
N ILE A 460 -0.95 -6.46 -15.34
CA ILE A 460 -1.72 -7.44 -14.57
C ILE A 460 -2.68 -8.22 -15.50
N LEU A 461 -3.38 -7.53 -16.39
CA LEU A 461 -4.26 -8.17 -17.36
C LEU A 461 -3.49 -9.15 -18.24
N TRP A 462 -2.35 -8.71 -18.77
CA TRP A 462 -1.45 -9.57 -19.54
C TRP A 462 -1.00 -10.80 -18.74
N LEU A 463 -0.70 -10.64 -17.44
CA LEU A 463 -0.33 -11.74 -16.54
C LEU A 463 -1.45 -12.75 -16.32
N PHE A 464 -2.71 -12.36 -16.38
CA PHE A 464 -3.85 -13.28 -16.32
C PHE A 464 -4.01 -14.09 -17.61
N GLU A 465 -3.73 -13.46 -18.75
CA GLU A 465 -3.96 -14.05 -20.07
C GLU A 465 -2.80 -14.92 -20.56
N ASN A 466 -1.62 -14.74 -20.01
CA ASN A 466 -0.39 -15.37 -20.49
C ASN A 466 0.27 -16.25 -19.42
N ASP A 467 0.53 -17.51 -19.75
CA ASP A 467 1.26 -18.44 -18.89
C ASP A 467 2.78 -18.20 -18.91
N GLU A 468 3.32 -17.73 -20.04
CA GLU A 468 4.74 -17.51 -20.25
C GLU A 468 5.22 -16.15 -19.70
N LYS A 469 5.48 -16.09 -18.40
CA LYS A 469 5.94 -14.87 -17.71
C LYS A 469 7.29 -14.33 -18.23
N ALA A 470 8.01 -15.12 -19.03
CA ALA A 470 9.27 -14.70 -19.67
C ALA A 470 9.11 -13.49 -20.61
N GLN A 471 7.92 -13.25 -21.13
CA GLN A 471 7.63 -12.14 -22.04
C GLN A 471 7.14 -10.86 -21.33
N LEU A 472 7.02 -10.87 -20.01
CA LEU A 472 6.59 -9.69 -19.23
C LEU A 472 7.45 -8.45 -19.51
N THR A 473 8.75 -8.65 -19.75
CA THR A 473 9.66 -7.55 -20.12
C THR A 473 9.25 -6.92 -21.44
N ASN A 474 8.91 -7.75 -22.44
CA ASN A 474 8.50 -7.27 -23.77
C ASN A 474 7.19 -6.48 -23.67
N GLU A 475 6.24 -6.95 -22.85
CA GLU A 475 4.99 -6.24 -22.63
C GLU A 475 5.22 -4.87 -21.97
N ALA A 476 6.06 -4.81 -20.94
CA ALA A 476 6.40 -3.53 -20.31
C ALA A 476 7.13 -2.56 -21.27
N GLU A 477 8.01 -3.10 -22.13
CA GLU A 477 8.67 -2.34 -23.20
C GLU A 477 7.66 -1.82 -24.23
N TYR A 478 6.69 -2.66 -24.62
CA TYR A 478 5.64 -2.27 -25.55
C TYR A 478 4.77 -1.13 -25.01
N ILE A 479 4.37 -1.21 -23.76
CA ILE A 479 3.60 -0.13 -23.10
C ILE A 479 4.37 1.18 -23.12
N ALA A 480 5.67 1.16 -22.79
CA ALA A 480 6.51 2.35 -22.80
C ALA A 480 6.73 2.90 -24.22
N SER A 481 6.92 2.01 -25.19
CA SER A 481 7.07 2.33 -26.61
C SER A 481 5.82 3.00 -27.17
N ARG A 482 4.65 2.38 -26.98
CA ARG A 482 3.36 2.92 -27.41
C ARG A 482 3.12 4.31 -26.83
N ALA A 483 3.33 4.46 -25.52
CA ALA A 483 3.15 5.78 -24.87
C ALA A 483 4.14 6.82 -25.41
N THR A 484 5.36 6.43 -25.77
CA THR A 484 6.36 7.33 -26.39
C THR A 484 5.94 7.72 -27.82
N LYS A 485 5.49 6.75 -28.59
CA LYS A 485 5.05 6.97 -29.99
C LYS A 485 3.85 7.91 -30.05
N GLU A 486 2.75 7.59 -29.34
CA GLU A 486 1.52 8.35 -29.32
C GLU A 486 1.70 9.81 -28.82
N ASN A 487 2.57 10.01 -27.83
CA ASN A 487 2.73 11.31 -27.19
C ASN A 487 3.92 12.14 -27.73
N PHE A 488 4.77 11.58 -28.59
CA PHE A 488 5.96 12.26 -29.03
C PHE A 488 6.35 11.97 -30.49
N LEU A 489 6.53 10.70 -30.88
CA LEU A 489 7.06 10.37 -32.23
C LEU A 489 6.04 10.60 -33.36
N ASP A 490 4.75 10.41 -33.08
CA ASP A 490 3.67 10.69 -34.06
C ASP A 490 3.46 12.20 -34.28
N GLY A 491 4.16 13.06 -33.50
CA GLY A 491 4.21 14.51 -33.70
C GLY A 491 5.19 14.90 -34.81
N GLU A 492 4.92 16.03 -35.48
CA GLU A 492 5.67 16.42 -36.68
C GLU A 492 7.05 17.06 -36.41
N ASP A 493 7.34 17.58 -35.19
CA ASP A 493 8.50 18.46 -35.03
C ASP A 493 9.41 18.25 -33.80
N TYR A 494 9.11 17.29 -32.91
CA TYR A 494 9.92 16.98 -31.69
C TYR A 494 10.26 18.22 -30.83
N ARG A 495 9.41 19.25 -30.83
CA ARG A 495 9.66 20.57 -30.20
C ARG A 495 8.69 20.89 -29.09
N LEU A 496 8.39 19.89 -28.27
CA LEU A 496 7.48 20.07 -27.14
C LEU A 496 8.13 20.85 -25.98
N GLY A 497 9.44 21.14 -26.03
CA GLY A 497 10.15 21.85 -24.99
C GLY A 497 9.97 21.17 -23.64
N VAL A 498 9.74 21.97 -22.60
CA VAL A 498 9.54 21.49 -21.23
C VAL A 498 8.23 20.69 -21.02
N THR A 499 7.34 20.66 -22.00
CA THR A 499 6.11 19.86 -21.96
C THR A 499 6.31 18.44 -22.49
N THR A 500 7.50 18.10 -22.97
CA THR A 500 7.83 16.72 -23.40
C THR A 500 7.53 15.73 -22.27
N PRO A 501 6.71 14.69 -22.51
CA PRO A 501 6.34 13.73 -21.50
C PRO A 501 7.55 13.01 -20.89
N HIS A 502 7.54 12.82 -19.60
CA HIS A 502 8.68 12.18 -18.89
C HIS A 502 8.97 10.77 -19.38
N ILE A 503 7.95 10.07 -19.87
CA ILE A 503 8.12 8.71 -20.41
C ILE A 503 9.09 8.68 -21.59
N VAL A 504 9.13 9.71 -22.42
CA VAL A 504 10.04 9.81 -23.57
C VAL A 504 11.50 9.79 -23.12
N PHE A 505 11.83 10.57 -22.08
CA PHE A 505 13.19 10.59 -21.52
C PHE A 505 13.53 9.29 -20.78
N ASN A 506 12.62 8.77 -19.98
CA ASN A 506 12.88 7.58 -19.17
C ASN A 506 12.93 6.30 -20.04
N PHE A 507 12.11 6.22 -21.09
CA PHE A 507 12.20 5.11 -22.04
C PHE A 507 13.48 5.19 -22.85
N LEU A 508 13.90 6.38 -23.29
CA LEU A 508 15.20 6.58 -23.92
C LEU A 508 16.36 6.17 -23.00
N ASP A 509 16.36 6.60 -21.74
CA ASP A 509 17.38 6.20 -20.76
C ASP A 509 17.40 4.69 -20.56
N TYR A 510 16.23 4.03 -20.56
CA TYR A 510 16.15 2.57 -20.53
C TYR A 510 16.81 1.92 -21.75
N LEU A 511 16.54 2.42 -22.95
CA LEU A 511 17.14 1.91 -24.19
C LEU A 511 18.66 2.13 -24.23
N LEU A 512 19.13 3.29 -23.82
CA LEU A 512 20.56 3.60 -23.70
C LEU A 512 21.24 2.65 -22.71
N TRP A 513 20.63 2.40 -21.56
CA TRP A 513 21.11 1.43 -20.58
C TRP A 513 21.10 0.01 -21.15
N LYS A 514 20.00 -0.41 -21.77
CA LYS A 514 19.84 -1.76 -22.34
C LYS A 514 20.90 -2.09 -23.39
N ASN A 515 21.23 -1.11 -24.23
CA ASN A 515 22.23 -1.25 -25.27
C ASN A 515 23.70 -1.21 -24.75
N ASN A 516 23.92 -0.62 -23.55
CA ASN A 516 25.25 -0.37 -23.00
C ASN A 516 25.34 -0.75 -21.50
N LYS A 517 24.81 -1.91 -21.11
CA LYS A 517 24.72 -2.37 -19.71
C LYS A 517 26.05 -2.36 -18.96
N ASN A 518 27.15 -2.67 -19.65
CA ASN A 518 28.48 -2.71 -19.04
C ASN A 518 29.01 -1.30 -18.72
N ILE A 519 28.65 -0.30 -19.52
CA ILE A 519 29.09 1.10 -19.36
C ILE A 519 28.23 1.76 -18.27
N TYR A 520 26.94 1.53 -18.29
CA TYR A 520 25.96 2.16 -17.38
C TYR A 520 25.47 1.19 -16.30
N SER A 521 26.35 0.31 -15.82
CA SER A 521 26.00 -0.68 -14.78
C SER A 521 25.58 -0.06 -13.44
N ASP A 522 26.00 1.18 -13.19
CA ASP A 522 25.67 1.99 -12.00
C ASP A 522 24.39 2.80 -12.14
N PHE A 523 23.73 2.75 -13.30
CA PHE A 523 22.54 3.55 -13.54
C PHE A 523 21.31 2.95 -12.88
N GLU A 524 20.57 3.82 -12.14
CA GLU A 524 19.28 3.52 -11.53
C GLU A 524 18.27 4.63 -11.83
N PHE A 525 17.01 4.22 -11.93
CA PHE A 525 15.93 5.17 -12.10
C PHE A 525 15.56 5.85 -10.78
N GLU A 526 15.63 7.16 -10.77
CA GLU A 526 15.21 8.04 -9.69
C GLU A 526 14.09 8.95 -10.16
N PHE A 527 13.32 9.52 -9.22
CA PHE A 527 12.32 10.52 -9.54
C PHE A 527 12.98 11.82 -10.00
N ARG A 528 12.93 12.04 -11.31
CA ARG A 528 13.34 13.28 -11.97
C ARG A 528 12.09 13.91 -12.58
N ASN A 529 11.73 15.09 -12.15
CA ASN A 529 10.44 15.72 -12.44
C ASN A 529 10.57 17.12 -13.05
N SER A 530 11.70 17.42 -13.63
CA SER A 530 11.97 18.69 -14.29
C SER A 530 12.66 18.47 -15.62
N VAL A 531 12.07 18.97 -16.70
CA VAL A 531 12.73 19.02 -18.00
C VAL A 531 13.55 20.30 -18.05
N GLU A 532 14.82 20.16 -18.38
CA GLU A 532 15.81 21.25 -18.38
C GLU A 532 16.43 21.41 -19.76
N HIS A 533 16.68 22.69 -20.12
CA HIS A 533 17.45 23.04 -21.29
C HIS A 533 18.95 22.95 -20.98
N TRP A 534 19.66 22.06 -21.66
CA TRP A 534 21.10 21.99 -21.52
C TRP A 534 21.78 23.30 -21.90
N TYR A 535 21.51 23.83 -23.10
CA TYR A 535 21.77 25.21 -23.47
C TYR A 535 20.59 26.08 -22.98
N PRO A 536 20.81 27.06 -22.09
CA PRO A 536 19.73 27.75 -21.39
C PRO A 536 18.87 28.61 -22.33
N GLN A 537 17.58 28.74 -22.03
CA GLN A 537 16.67 29.62 -22.78
C GLN A 537 17.09 31.09 -22.68
N ASN A 538 17.51 31.53 -21.50
CA ASN A 538 17.95 32.89 -21.20
C ASN A 538 19.34 32.85 -20.60
N PRO A 539 20.43 32.82 -21.41
CA PRO A 539 21.79 32.79 -20.91
C PRO A 539 22.07 33.96 -19.98
N SER A 540 22.86 33.71 -18.94
CA SER A 540 23.28 34.72 -17.96
C SER A 540 24.38 35.67 -18.45
N ASP A 541 24.95 35.40 -19.62
CA ASP A 541 26.06 36.15 -20.21
C ASP A 541 25.76 36.49 -21.69
N ASP A 542 25.94 37.75 -22.06
CA ASP A 542 25.70 38.25 -23.42
C ASP A 542 26.71 37.72 -24.47
N SER A 543 27.74 36.99 -24.04
CA SER A 543 28.74 36.35 -24.93
C SER A 543 28.24 35.08 -25.61
N PHE A 544 27.03 34.62 -25.29
CA PHE A 544 26.44 33.43 -25.89
C PHE A 544 25.80 33.69 -27.24
N ASP A 545 26.08 32.82 -28.20
CA ASP A 545 25.39 32.80 -29.49
C ASP A 545 23.89 32.61 -29.30
N SER A 546 23.09 33.42 -29.90
CA SER A 546 21.63 33.33 -29.87
C SER A 546 21.14 32.15 -30.72
N TRP A 547 20.69 31.06 -30.10
CA TRP A 547 19.96 30.02 -30.80
C TRP A 547 18.50 30.42 -30.96
N GLY A 548 18.00 30.36 -32.20
CA GLY A 548 16.60 30.64 -32.47
C GLY A 548 15.62 29.61 -31.94
N ASP A 549 16.08 28.38 -31.68
CA ASP A 549 15.24 27.27 -31.32
C ASP A 549 15.95 26.40 -30.27
N LYS A 550 15.53 26.53 -29.04
CA LYS A 550 16.11 25.86 -27.86
C LYS A 550 15.26 24.72 -27.34
N ASP A 551 13.99 24.63 -27.80
CA ASP A 551 13.00 23.65 -27.35
C ASP A 551 13.10 22.30 -28.07
N THR A 552 14.17 22.11 -28.87
CA THR A 552 14.42 20.84 -29.54
C THR A 552 14.77 19.73 -28.56
N PHE A 553 14.34 18.50 -28.85
CA PHE A 553 14.61 17.35 -28.00
C PHE A 553 16.12 17.11 -27.75
N GLY A 554 16.94 17.46 -28.73
CA GLY A 554 18.41 17.40 -28.61
C GLY A 554 18.96 18.24 -27.46
N ASN A 555 18.32 19.36 -27.12
CA ASN A 555 18.74 20.27 -26.06
C ASN A 555 18.07 20.02 -24.70
N LEU A 556 17.19 19.03 -24.59
CA LEU A 556 16.43 18.78 -23.36
C LEU A 556 16.93 17.55 -22.61
N CYS A 557 16.88 17.58 -21.30
CA CYS A 557 17.14 16.45 -20.43
C CYS A 557 16.20 16.46 -19.22
N ILE A 558 16.02 15.29 -18.58
CA ILE A 558 15.22 15.17 -17.36
C ILE A 558 16.13 15.17 -16.14
N ILE A 559 15.82 16.02 -15.16
CA ILE A 559 16.60 16.18 -13.93
C ILE A 559 15.68 16.38 -12.71
N SER A 560 16.23 16.35 -11.51
CA SER A 560 15.51 16.72 -10.30
C SER A 560 15.36 18.25 -10.18
N ARG A 561 14.33 18.73 -9.49
CA ARG A 561 14.14 20.16 -9.23
C ARG A 561 15.33 20.81 -8.53
N SER A 562 15.99 20.08 -7.62
CA SER A 562 17.17 20.60 -6.92
C SER A 562 18.37 20.79 -7.85
N VAL A 563 18.55 19.95 -8.85
CA VAL A 563 19.58 20.08 -9.88
C VAL A 563 19.22 21.21 -10.83
N ASN A 564 17.95 21.33 -11.23
CA ASN A 564 17.48 22.41 -12.08
C ASN A 564 17.74 23.79 -11.45
N SER A 565 17.43 23.97 -10.17
CA SER A 565 17.74 25.22 -9.44
C SER A 565 19.22 25.56 -9.43
N LYS A 566 20.11 24.57 -9.42
CA LYS A 566 21.57 24.78 -9.47
C LYS A 566 22.08 25.07 -10.86
N PHE A 567 21.51 24.42 -11.88
CA PHE A 567 21.88 24.66 -13.27
C PHE A 567 21.47 26.04 -13.73
N SER A 568 20.32 26.51 -13.30
CA SER A 568 19.84 27.87 -13.62
C SER A 568 20.10 28.22 -15.11
N ASN A 569 20.53 29.45 -15.37
CA ASN A 569 20.85 29.93 -16.71
C ASN A 569 22.34 29.77 -17.10
N LEU A 570 23.05 28.83 -16.45
CA LEU A 570 24.46 28.56 -16.74
C LEU A 570 24.65 27.92 -18.12
N SER A 571 25.79 28.20 -18.74
CA SER A 571 26.19 27.50 -19.96
C SER A 571 26.42 26.00 -19.71
N PRO A 572 26.31 25.15 -20.74
CA PRO A 572 26.63 23.74 -20.65
C PRO A 572 27.99 23.46 -20.05
N GLU A 573 29.02 24.20 -20.43
CA GLU A 573 30.37 24.11 -19.86
C GLU A 573 30.41 24.47 -18.39
N SER A 574 29.73 25.56 -18.02
CA SER A 574 29.65 25.99 -16.61
C SER A 574 28.90 24.97 -15.76
N LYS A 575 27.84 24.33 -16.32
CA LYS A 575 27.13 23.24 -15.68
C LYS A 575 28.07 22.04 -15.48
N MET A 576 28.85 21.65 -16.49
CA MET A 576 29.83 20.56 -16.39
C MET A 576 30.93 20.90 -15.37
N LYS A 577 31.52 22.07 -15.47
CA LYS A 577 32.64 22.48 -14.61
C LYS A 577 32.25 22.57 -13.12
N SER A 578 31.03 23.07 -12.85
CA SER A 578 30.55 23.29 -11.48
C SER A 578 29.84 22.07 -10.88
N TYR A 579 29.24 21.22 -11.72
CA TYR A 579 28.32 20.15 -11.31
C TYR A 579 28.60 18.80 -11.98
N ASP A 580 29.84 18.52 -12.37
CA ASP A 580 30.27 17.27 -13.03
C ASP A 580 29.72 16.00 -12.37
N LYS A 581 29.78 15.91 -11.03
CA LYS A 581 29.25 14.77 -10.28
C LYS A 581 27.72 14.61 -10.44
N MET A 582 26.98 15.71 -10.58
CA MET A 582 25.52 15.67 -10.76
C MET A 582 25.15 15.26 -12.17
N VAL A 583 25.91 15.72 -13.17
CA VAL A 583 25.74 15.30 -14.56
C VAL A 583 26.04 13.81 -14.69
N LYS A 584 27.15 13.32 -14.15
CA LYS A 584 27.56 11.91 -14.19
C LYS A 584 26.61 10.95 -13.44
N LYS A 585 25.84 11.44 -12.46
CA LYS A 585 24.78 10.70 -11.76
C LYS A 585 23.37 10.97 -12.32
N GLY A 586 23.25 11.84 -13.32
CA GLY A 586 21.99 12.23 -13.91
C GLY A 586 21.36 11.16 -14.81
N SER A 587 20.34 11.56 -15.57
CA SER A 587 19.78 10.75 -16.66
C SER A 587 20.84 10.41 -17.69
N LEU A 588 20.70 9.27 -18.38
CA LEU A 588 21.74 8.85 -19.33
C LEU A 588 21.86 9.81 -20.50
N LYS A 589 20.72 10.37 -20.96
CA LYS A 589 20.75 11.43 -21.96
C LYS A 589 21.60 12.61 -21.52
N LEU A 590 21.45 13.06 -20.26
CA LEU A 590 22.28 14.15 -19.71
C LEU A 590 23.76 13.78 -19.62
N ARG A 591 24.10 12.54 -19.20
CA ARG A 591 25.49 12.05 -19.15
C ARG A 591 26.13 12.13 -20.52
N ILE A 592 25.45 11.65 -21.57
CA ILE A 592 25.94 11.70 -22.96
C ILE A 592 26.14 13.15 -23.42
N MET A 593 25.21 14.06 -23.11
CA MET A 593 25.38 15.48 -23.42
C MET A 593 26.63 16.09 -22.76
N GLY A 594 26.93 15.67 -21.53
CA GLY A 594 28.14 16.06 -20.82
C GLY A 594 29.41 15.46 -21.43
N GLU A 595 29.38 14.20 -21.87
CA GLU A 595 30.49 13.53 -22.56
C GLU A 595 30.85 14.20 -23.88
N ILE A 596 29.83 14.61 -24.66
CA ILE A 596 30.02 15.33 -25.92
C ILE A 596 30.81 16.63 -25.71
N ILE A 597 30.55 17.36 -24.64
CA ILE A 597 31.30 18.59 -24.32
C ILE A 597 32.77 18.27 -24.02
N GLN A 598 33.03 17.19 -23.27
CA GLN A 598 34.41 16.80 -22.91
C GLN A 598 35.22 16.33 -24.10
N GLU A 599 34.57 15.74 -25.11
CA GLU A 599 35.24 15.25 -26.34
C GLU A 599 35.46 16.38 -27.36
N CYS A 600 34.72 17.47 -27.30
CA CYS A 600 34.84 18.60 -28.20
C CYS A 600 36.05 19.47 -27.84
N SER A 601 36.92 19.74 -28.82
CA SER A 601 38.15 20.52 -28.67
C SER A 601 37.91 21.98 -28.21
N ASN A 602 36.68 22.48 -28.32
CA ASN A 602 36.29 23.84 -27.91
C ASN A 602 35.45 23.85 -26.61
N GLU A 603 35.19 22.71 -26.00
CA GLU A 603 34.36 22.56 -24.80
C GLU A 603 32.95 23.20 -24.89
N ASP A 604 32.45 23.43 -26.11
CA ASP A 604 31.18 24.14 -26.34
C ASP A 604 30.05 23.22 -26.82
N TRP A 605 28.86 23.37 -26.24
CA TRP A 605 27.63 22.77 -26.77
C TRP A 605 27.02 23.72 -27.79
N ILE A 606 27.25 23.45 -29.06
CA ILE A 606 26.77 24.27 -30.18
C ILE A 606 25.57 23.60 -30.87
N LYS A 607 24.88 24.38 -31.74
CA LYS A 607 23.69 23.94 -32.46
C LYS A 607 23.89 22.67 -33.30
N THR A 608 25.08 22.48 -33.83
CA THR A 608 25.42 21.29 -34.66
C THR A 608 25.45 20.02 -33.81
N GLN A 609 26.12 20.04 -32.65
CA GLN A 609 26.18 18.91 -31.73
C GLN A 609 24.80 18.58 -31.16
N CYS A 610 23.99 19.63 -30.86
CA CYS A 610 22.62 19.45 -30.42
C CYS A 610 21.78 18.69 -31.46
N LYS A 611 21.91 19.06 -32.77
CA LYS A 611 21.18 18.39 -33.86
C LYS A 611 21.66 16.95 -34.08
N GLU A 612 22.96 16.72 -34.04
CA GLU A 612 23.52 15.37 -34.18
C GLU A 612 23.08 14.48 -33.02
N HIS A 613 23.09 15.02 -31.78
CA HIS A 613 22.61 14.34 -30.61
C HIS A 613 21.10 14.03 -30.71
N GLU A 614 20.28 15.00 -31.14
CA GLU A 614 18.86 14.82 -31.39
C GLU A 614 18.60 13.68 -32.37
N SER A 615 19.23 13.72 -33.52
CA SER A 615 19.05 12.67 -34.54
C SER A 615 19.38 11.27 -34.03
N LYS A 616 20.44 11.12 -33.23
CA LYS A 616 20.78 9.83 -32.61
C LYS A 616 19.77 9.37 -31.57
N MET A 617 19.29 10.27 -30.74
CA MET A 617 18.30 9.92 -29.69
C MET A 617 16.93 9.56 -30.28
N ILE A 618 16.51 10.27 -31.33
CA ILE A 618 15.27 9.97 -32.07
C ILE A 618 15.41 8.62 -32.80
N GLU A 619 16.51 8.36 -33.52
CA GLU A 619 16.75 7.08 -34.19
C GLU A 619 16.65 5.90 -33.22
N ILE A 620 17.19 6.02 -32.00
CA ILE A 620 17.10 4.98 -30.96
C ILE A 620 15.63 4.71 -30.59
N LEU A 621 14.84 5.78 -30.38
CA LEU A 621 13.43 5.67 -30.03
C LEU A 621 12.61 5.06 -31.17
N GLU A 622 12.76 5.58 -32.40
CA GLU A 622 12.06 5.10 -33.60
C GLU A 622 12.35 3.62 -33.86
N THR A 623 13.64 3.22 -33.87
CA THR A 623 14.05 1.84 -34.09
C THR A 623 13.44 0.90 -33.03
N ALA A 624 13.44 1.31 -31.76
CA ALA A 624 12.85 0.49 -30.69
C ALA A 624 11.34 0.35 -30.85
N CYS A 625 10.64 1.44 -31.21
CA CYS A 625 9.20 1.42 -31.42
C CYS A 625 8.80 0.55 -32.62
N GLU A 626 9.54 0.62 -33.74
CA GLU A 626 9.30 -0.24 -34.92
C GLU A 626 9.48 -1.73 -34.62
N ILE A 627 10.53 -2.08 -33.87
CA ILE A 627 10.79 -3.48 -33.49
C ILE A 627 9.67 -4.01 -32.59
N LEU A 628 9.23 -3.23 -31.62
CA LEU A 628 8.20 -3.64 -30.67
C LEU A 628 6.81 -3.74 -31.31
N ASP A 629 6.47 -2.84 -32.23
CA ASP A 629 5.22 -2.90 -33.01
C ASP A 629 5.12 -4.16 -33.89
N THR A 630 6.28 -4.70 -34.35
CA THR A 630 6.31 -5.91 -35.21
C THR A 630 6.41 -7.22 -34.43
N SER A 631 6.63 -7.15 -33.11
CA SER A 631 6.89 -8.32 -32.24
C SER A 631 5.63 -8.84 -31.55
N ILE A 632 4.52 -8.13 -31.67
CA ILE A 632 3.19 -8.44 -31.15
C ILE A 632 2.28 -8.79 -32.34
#